data_6647d0776582b50bc8114429e6f734bc
#
_entry.id   6647d0776582b50bc8114429e6f734bc
#
_cell.length_a   1.000
_cell.length_b   1.000
_cell.length_c   1.000
_cell.angle_alpha   90.00
_cell.angle_beta   90.00
_cell.angle_gamma   90.00
#
_symmetry.space_group_name_H-M   'P 1'
#
loop_
_entity.id
_entity.type
_entity.pdbx_description
1 polymer ?
#
loop_
_entity_poly.entity_id
_entity_poly.type
_entity_poly.pdbx_seq_one_letter_code
_entity_poly.pdbx_strand_id
1 'polypeptide(L)'
;MQIGRVIGTVVSTVKDEKLEGSKLQVVEFVDVNGKPAGGIVTAVDAVGAGVGEMVLTAAGSSARQTPLTKDKPIDTVIMAIVDVLEIGGKEVYVKP
;
A
#
# COMPACT_ATOMS: atom_id res chain seq x y z
N MET A 1 -10.07 4.37 -1.56
CA MET A 1 -8.60 4.32 -1.74
C MET A 1 -7.93 5.42 -0.94
N GLN A 2 -6.75 5.14 -0.44
CA GLN A 2 -5.97 6.12 0.31
C GLN A 2 -4.55 6.16 -0.22
N ILE A 3 -3.92 7.32 -0.06
CA ILE A 3 -2.51 7.51 -0.43
C ILE A 3 -1.67 7.17 0.80
N GLY A 4 -0.61 6.41 0.57
CA GLY A 4 0.33 6.06 1.64
C GLY A 4 1.76 6.04 1.14
N ARG A 5 2.69 5.90 2.07
CA ARG A 5 4.10 5.70 1.78
C ARG A 5 4.55 4.41 2.42
N VAL A 6 5.26 3.58 1.67
CA VAL A 6 5.85 2.37 2.22
C VAL A 6 7.02 2.78 3.12
N ILE A 7 6.94 2.43 4.40
CA ILE A 7 7.97 2.78 5.37
C ILE A 7 8.76 1.58 5.88
N GLY A 8 8.32 0.38 5.54
CA GLY A 8 9.01 -0.83 5.97
C GLY A 8 8.35 -2.08 5.43
N THR A 9 8.93 -3.22 5.78
CA THR A 9 8.47 -4.54 5.36
C THR A 9 8.23 -5.40 6.59
N VAL A 10 7.15 -6.18 6.56
CA VAL A 10 6.88 -7.17 7.62
C VAL A 10 7.54 -8.49 7.24
N VAL A 11 8.39 -9.00 8.12
CA VAL A 11 9.02 -10.31 7.94
C VAL A 11 8.45 -11.24 8.99
N SER A 12 7.81 -12.33 8.57
CA SER A 12 7.24 -13.33 9.47
C SER A 12 7.53 -14.73 8.93
N THR A 13 8.17 -15.56 9.77
CA THR A 13 8.48 -16.94 9.41
C THR A 13 7.35 -17.89 9.78
N VAL A 14 6.51 -17.51 10.75
CA VAL A 14 5.34 -18.28 11.17
C VAL A 14 4.10 -17.46 10.89
N LYS A 15 3.26 -17.94 9.99
CA LYS A 15 2.03 -17.27 9.60
C LYS A 15 1.02 -18.28 9.08
N ASP A 16 -0.24 -17.87 9.03
CA ASP A 16 -1.30 -18.67 8.45
C ASP A 16 -0.98 -19.02 6.99
N GLU A 17 -1.31 -20.23 6.58
CA GLU A 17 -1.02 -20.71 5.21
C GLU A 17 -1.65 -19.82 4.13
N LYS A 18 -2.78 -19.18 4.43
CA LYS A 18 -3.44 -18.26 3.49
C LYS A 18 -2.64 -17.01 3.21
N LEU A 19 -1.68 -16.69 4.05
CA LEU A 19 -0.78 -15.55 3.86
C LEU A 19 0.56 -15.94 3.22
N GLU A 20 0.82 -17.24 3.06
CA GLU A 20 2.06 -17.69 2.43
C GLU A 20 2.19 -17.15 1.02
N GLY A 21 3.41 -16.72 0.67
CA GLY A 21 3.69 -16.10 -0.61
C GLY A 21 3.29 -14.64 -0.72
N SER A 22 2.57 -14.11 0.27
CA SER A 22 2.21 -12.69 0.29
C SER A 22 3.36 -11.85 0.82
N LYS A 23 3.67 -10.76 0.12
CA LYS A 23 4.61 -9.76 0.62
C LYS A 23 3.83 -8.72 1.41
N LEU A 24 4.22 -8.53 2.66
CA LEU A 24 3.57 -7.59 3.57
C LEU A 24 4.44 -6.36 3.76
N GLN A 25 3.87 -5.19 3.55
CA GLN A 25 4.54 -3.91 3.70
C GLN A 25 3.91 -3.12 4.83
N VAL A 26 4.71 -2.30 5.49
CA VAL A 26 4.21 -1.31 6.44
C VAL A 26 4.00 -0.02 5.68
N VAL A 27 2.77 0.48 5.71
CA VAL A 27 2.37 1.69 4.99
C VAL A 27 1.88 2.73 5.97
N GLU A 28 2.42 3.93 5.87
CA GLU A 28 1.93 5.09 6.59
C GLU A 28 1.04 5.91 5.65
N PHE A 29 -0.20 6.18 6.05
CA PHE A 29 -1.07 7.05 5.27
C PHE A 29 -0.53 8.49 5.32
N VAL A 30 -0.57 9.15 4.18
CA VAL A 30 -0.03 10.49 4.02
C VAL A 30 -1.05 11.39 3.30
N ASP A 31 -0.87 12.70 3.46
CA ASP A 31 -1.61 13.67 2.66
C ASP A 31 -0.93 13.86 1.29
N VAL A 32 -1.48 14.75 0.47
CA VAL A 32 -0.96 15.02 -0.87
C VAL A 32 0.45 15.63 -0.87
N ASN A 33 0.89 16.16 0.26
CA ASN A 33 2.24 16.69 0.44
C ASN A 33 3.21 15.66 1.03
N GLY A 34 2.75 14.43 1.24
CA GLY A 34 3.58 13.36 1.78
C GLY A 34 3.74 13.37 3.29
N LYS A 35 2.95 14.19 4.01
CA LYS A 35 2.99 14.25 5.47
C LYS A 35 2.07 13.22 6.09
N PRO A 36 2.44 12.63 7.24
CA PRO A 36 1.59 11.65 7.93
C PRO A 36 0.18 12.19 8.18
N ALA A 37 -0.84 11.41 7.82
CA ALA A 37 -2.23 11.89 7.85
C ALA A 37 -3.28 10.80 8.11
N GLY A 38 -2.93 9.68 8.73
CA GLY A 38 -3.98 8.68 8.93
C GLY A 38 -3.53 7.37 9.56
N GLY A 39 -2.37 7.36 10.17
CA GLY A 39 -1.87 6.19 10.88
C GLY A 39 -1.07 5.23 9.99
N ILE A 40 -0.77 4.08 10.56
CA ILE A 40 0.11 3.08 9.95
C ILE A 40 -0.68 1.78 9.84
N VAL A 41 -0.55 1.09 8.71
CA VAL A 41 -1.20 -0.20 8.47
C VAL A 41 -0.21 -1.19 7.86
N THR A 42 -0.56 -2.46 7.95
CA THR A 42 0.11 -3.52 7.21
C THR A 42 -0.73 -3.83 5.97
N ALA A 43 -0.11 -3.84 4.81
CA ALA A 43 -0.79 -4.07 3.54
C ALA A 43 -0.09 -5.15 2.74
N VAL A 44 -0.87 -5.91 1.96
CA VAL A 44 -0.30 -6.83 0.96
C VAL A 44 0.15 -6.03 -0.25
N ASP A 45 1.33 -6.33 -0.74
CA ASP A 45 1.90 -5.68 -1.92
C ASP A 45 1.56 -6.49 -3.16
N ALA A 46 0.71 -5.93 -4.03
CA ALA A 46 0.31 -6.55 -5.29
C ALA A 46 1.10 -6.02 -6.50
N VAL A 47 1.99 -5.06 -6.29
CA VAL A 47 2.63 -4.34 -7.42
C VAL A 47 4.15 -4.24 -7.33
N GLY A 48 4.75 -4.76 -6.26
CA GLY A 48 6.20 -4.70 -6.09
C GLY A 48 6.72 -3.34 -5.64
N ALA A 49 6.00 -2.69 -4.72
CA ALA A 49 6.42 -1.41 -4.18
C ALA A 49 7.63 -1.55 -3.27
N GLY A 50 8.50 -0.56 -3.30
CA GLY A 50 9.68 -0.48 -2.43
C GLY A 50 9.51 0.53 -1.31
N VAL A 51 10.37 0.42 -0.29
CA VAL A 51 10.39 1.39 0.81
C VAL A 51 10.68 2.78 0.26
N GLY A 52 9.92 3.77 0.73
CA GLY A 52 10.01 5.16 0.29
C GLY A 52 9.05 5.53 -0.83
N GLU A 53 8.46 4.55 -1.52
CA GLU A 53 7.53 4.83 -2.61
C GLU A 53 6.16 5.26 -2.10
N MET A 54 5.55 6.19 -2.80
CA MET A 54 4.16 6.58 -2.57
C MET A 54 3.25 5.62 -3.32
N VAL A 55 2.18 5.17 -2.66
CA VAL A 55 1.31 4.12 -3.18
C VAL A 55 -0.16 4.47 -3.01
N LEU A 56 -1.01 3.83 -3.79
CA LEU A 56 -2.45 3.83 -3.59
C LEU A 56 -2.85 2.51 -2.94
N THR A 57 -3.69 2.59 -1.92
CA THR A 57 -4.18 1.41 -1.20
C THR A 57 -5.70 1.29 -1.33
N ALA A 58 -6.18 0.07 -1.31
CA ALA A 58 -7.59 -0.25 -1.13
C ALA A 58 -7.75 -0.97 0.20
N ALA A 59 -8.92 -0.81 0.82
CA ALA A 59 -9.19 -1.37 2.14
C ALA A 59 -10.54 -2.10 2.17
N GLY A 60 -10.75 -2.86 3.24
CA GLY A 60 -11.98 -3.63 3.44
C GLY A 60 -12.18 -4.67 2.35
N SER A 61 -13.43 -4.85 1.90
CA SER A 61 -13.76 -5.82 0.87
C SER A 61 -13.10 -5.50 -0.47
N SER A 62 -12.85 -4.23 -0.77
CA SER A 62 -12.15 -3.80 -1.98
C SER A 62 -10.73 -4.34 -2.06
N ALA A 63 -10.08 -4.53 -0.91
CA ALA A 63 -8.72 -5.08 -0.85
C ALA A 63 -8.67 -6.54 -1.35
N ARG A 64 -9.80 -7.25 -1.38
CA ARG A 64 -9.89 -8.65 -1.81
C ARG A 64 -10.33 -8.82 -3.25
N GLN A 65 -10.33 -7.74 -4.04
CA GLN A 65 -10.75 -7.76 -5.44
C GLN A 65 -9.61 -8.03 -6.42
N THR A 66 -8.42 -8.37 -5.95
CA THR A 66 -7.30 -8.70 -6.83
C THR A 66 -7.11 -10.23 -6.90
N PRO A 67 -6.54 -10.77 -7.98
CA PRO A 67 -6.24 -12.20 -8.05
C PRO A 67 -5.33 -12.67 -6.91
N LEU A 68 -4.45 -11.79 -6.42
CA LEU A 68 -3.49 -12.11 -5.37
C LEU A 68 -4.14 -12.16 -3.98
N THR A 69 -5.23 -11.42 -3.77
CA THR A 69 -5.85 -11.24 -2.46
C THR A 69 -7.22 -11.89 -2.33
N LYS A 70 -7.75 -12.45 -3.42
CA LYS A 70 -9.08 -13.07 -3.44
C LYS A 70 -9.19 -14.18 -2.39
N ASP A 71 -10.26 -14.11 -1.59
CA ASP A 71 -10.58 -15.08 -0.55
C ASP A 71 -9.50 -15.22 0.54
N LYS A 72 -8.66 -14.20 0.72
CA LYS A 72 -7.62 -14.17 1.76
C LYS A 72 -8.00 -13.22 2.89
N PRO A 73 -7.49 -13.45 4.11
CA PRO A 73 -7.78 -12.61 5.27
C PRO A 73 -6.98 -11.29 5.20
N ILE A 74 -7.25 -10.48 4.18
CA ILE A 74 -6.53 -9.25 3.87
C ILE A 74 -7.53 -8.12 3.83
N ASP A 75 -7.24 -7.04 4.54
CA ASP A 75 -8.10 -5.86 4.60
C ASP A 75 -7.45 -4.60 4.02
N THR A 76 -6.18 -4.67 3.64
CA THR A 76 -5.50 -3.57 2.95
C THR A 76 -4.53 -4.14 1.92
N VAL A 77 -4.57 -3.58 0.72
CA VAL A 77 -3.68 -3.99 -0.38
C VAL A 77 -3.12 -2.76 -1.08
N ILE A 78 -1.85 -2.83 -1.48
CA ILE A 78 -1.23 -1.82 -2.32
C ILE A 78 -1.62 -2.12 -3.76
N MET A 79 -2.36 -1.19 -4.38
CA MET A 79 -2.92 -1.35 -5.72
C MET A 79 -2.07 -0.72 -6.81
N ALA A 80 -1.32 0.32 -6.48
CA ALA A 80 -0.55 1.06 -7.47
C ALA A 80 0.62 1.79 -6.82
N ILE A 81 1.68 1.97 -7.59
CA ILE A 81 2.79 2.86 -7.25
C ILE A 81 2.49 4.20 -7.92
N VAL A 82 2.55 5.28 -7.14
CA VAL A 82 2.27 6.62 -7.66
C VAL A 82 3.53 7.20 -8.28
N ASP A 83 3.46 7.56 -9.55
CA ASP A 83 4.56 8.21 -10.25
C ASP A 83 4.48 9.73 -10.13
N VAL A 84 3.26 10.28 -10.27
CA VAL A 84 3.01 11.71 -10.22
C VAL A 84 1.69 11.94 -9.51
N LEU A 85 1.65 12.93 -8.62
CA LEU A 85 0.43 13.50 -8.08
C LEU A 85 0.28 14.92 -8.60
N GLU A 86 -0.84 15.20 -9.23
CA GLU A 86 -1.12 16.51 -9.81
C GLU A 86 -2.42 17.07 -9.23
N ILE A 87 -2.38 18.30 -8.76
CA ILE A 87 -3.54 18.98 -8.21
C ILE A 87 -3.60 20.39 -8.80
N GLY A 88 -4.73 20.72 -9.41
CA GLY A 88 -4.93 22.04 -10.00
C GLY A 88 -3.91 22.40 -11.08
N GLY A 89 -3.45 21.40 -11.84
CA GLY A 89 -2.47 21.57 -12.89
C GLY A 89 -1.03 21.64 -12.41
N LYS A 90 -0.78 21.40 -11.11
CA LYS A 90 0.57 21.40 -10.55
C LYS A 90 0.95 20.01 -10.06
N GLU A 91 2.17 19.60 -10.35
CA GLU A 91 2.72 18.35 -9.83
C GLU A 91 3.17 18.59 -8.38
N VAL A 92 2.42 18.02 -7.42
CA VAL A 92 2.75 18.13 -5.98
C VAL A 92 3.64 17.00 -5.50
N TYR A 93 3.75 15.93 -6.28
CA TYR A 93 4.65 14.81 -6.05
C TYR A 93 5.13 14.26 -7.38
N VAL A 94 6.42 13.99 -7.47
CA VAL A 94 7.03 13.28 -8.60
C VAL A 94 7.94 12.21 -8.01
N LYS A 95 7.76 10.98 -8.44
CA LYS A 95 8.57 9.85 -7.98
C LYS A 95 10.03 10.11 -8.31
N PRO A 96 10.95 10.01 -7.31
CA PRO A 96 12.38 10.19 -7.54
C PRO A 96 12.97 9.11 -8.44
#